data_7ed7a6c0a55491a1188f2636d044b3a9
#
_entry.id   7ed7a6c0a55491a1188f2636d044b3a9
#
_cell.length_a   1.000
_cell.length_b   1.000
_cell.length_c   1.000
_cell.angle_alpha   90.00
_cell.angle_beta   90.00
_cell.angle_gamma   90.00
#
_symmetry.space_group_name_H-M   'P 1'
#
loop_
_entity.id
_entity.type
_entity.pdbx_description
1 polymer ?
#
loop_
_entity_poly.entity_id
_entity_poly.type
_entity_poly.pdbx_seq_one_letter_code
_entity_poly.pdbx_strand_id
1 'polypeptide(L)'
;MAGVTVKDVPAQEFINNYAAFLQRQGRLDVPGFVEVVKTSASNELPPQDSAGWFYMRTASIARHIYLRKDIGIGRLNKRYGNSKNRGFAPSHHRDASGSVNRKAVQALEKLGVLETSENGGRRVSDNGRRDLDRIAEQTLSELNGDEDEDEE
;
A
#
# COMPACT_ATOMS: atom_id res chain seq x y z
N MET A 1 -8.13 -27.33 7.37
CA MET A 1 -8.52 -25.95 7.76
C MET A 1 -8.13 -24.98 6.66
N ALA A 2 -9.04 -24.07 6.32
CA ALA A 2 -8.70 -22.99 5.40
C ALA A 2 -7.71 -22.03 6.10
N GLY A 3 -6.61 -21.70 5.43
CA GLY A 3 -5.66 -20.72 5.95
C GLY A 3 -6.22 -19.29 5.95
N VAL A 4 -5.67 -18.44 6.79
CA VAL A 4 -6.00 -17.00 6.81
C VAL A 4 -5.39 -16.31 5.59
N THR A 5 -6.16 -15.43 4.96
CA THR A 5 -5.72 -14.63 3.83
C THR A 5 -5.85 -13.13 4.12
N VAL A 6 -5.26 -12.31 3.27
CA VAL A 6 -5.36 -10.85 3.37
C VAL A 6 -6.82 -10.35 3.36
N LYS A 7 -7.74 -11.11 2.78
CA LYS A 7 -9.18 -10.76 2.72
C LYS A 7 -9.89 -10.91 4.06
N ASP A 8 -9.34 -11.69 4.98
CA ASP A 8 -9.97 -12.03 6.27
C ASP A 8 -9.62 -11.02 7.37
N VAL A 9 -8.78 -10.05 7.08
CA VAL A 9 -8.24 -9.07 8.03
C VAL A 9 -8.70 -7.66 7.65
N PRO A 10 -8.99 -6.78 8.65
CA PRO A 10 -9.28 -5.37 8.38
C PRO A 10 -8.16 -4.70 7.60
N ALA A 11 -8.54 -3.89 6.61
CA ALA A 11 -7.57 -3.27 5.69
C ALA A 11 -6.52 -2.42 6.39
N GLN A 12 -6.95 -1.57 7.33
CA GLN A 12 -6.06 -0.62 8.00
C GLN A 12 -5.04 -1.34 8.87
N GLU A 13 -5.46 -2.31 9.63
CA GLU A 13 -4.58 -3.10 10.51
C GLU A 13 -3.53 -3.88 9.70
N PHE A 14 -3.97 -4.51 8.63
CA PHE A 14 -3.05 -5.19 7.72
C PHE A 14 -2.02 -4.24 7.11
N ILE A 15 -2.46 -3.06 6.64
CA ILE A 15 -1.57 -2.07 6.03
C ILE A 15 -0.55 -1.55 7.06
N ASN A 16 -1.00 -1.28 8.29
CA ASN A 16 -0.12 -0.83 9.36
C ASN A 16 0.96 -1.87 9.68
N ASN A 17 0.56 -3.13 9.84
CA ASN A 17 1.47 -4.22 10.16
C ASN A 17 2.43 -4.55 9.02
N TYR A 18 1.95 -4.53 7.79
CA TYR A 18 2.82 -4.76 6.64
C TYR A 18 3.80 -3.61 6.41
N ALA A 19 3.37 -2.36 6.60
CA ALA A 19 4.26 -1.20 6.55
C ALA A 19 5.35 -1.26 7.64
N ALA A 20 4.99 -1.63 8.85
CA ALA A 20 5.95 -1.83 9.95
C ALA A 20 6.94 -2.97 9.64
N PHE A 21 6.47 -4.05 9.04
CA PHE A 21 7.31 -5.16 8.58
C PHE A 21 8.31 -4.70 7.51
N LEU A 22 7.87 -3.97 6.49
CA LEU A 22 8.74 -3.45 5.43
C LEU A 22 9.79 -2.49 5.99
N GLN A 23 9.40 -1.62 6.91
CA GLN A 23 10.31 -0.68 7.56
C GLN A 23 11.36 -1.40 8.41
N ARG A 24 10.95 -2.40 9.18
CA ARG A 24 11.83 -3.22 10.02
C ARG A 24 12.79 -4.06 9.19
N GLN A 25 12.36 -4.59 8.06
CA GLN A 25 13.18 -5.36 7.14
C GLN A 25 14.28 -4.51 6.49
N GLY A 26 14.03 -3.23 6.23
CA GLY A 26 14.99 -2.27 5.70
C GLY A 26 15.47 -2.53 4.26
N ARG A 27 14.77 -3.37 3.50
CA ARG A 27 15.14 -3.72 2.13
C ARG A 27 14.39 -2.93 1.06
N LEU A 28 13.38 -2.17 1.46
CA LEU A 28 12.59 -1.36 0.52
C LEU A 28 13.44 -0.21 -0.02
N ASP A 29 13.46 -0.07 -1.34
CA ASP A 29 14.14 1.03 -2.02
C ASP A 29 13.32 2.31 -1.91
N VAL A 30 13.65 3.16 -0.95
CA VAL A 30 12.96 4.43 -0.69
C VAL A 30 13.57 5.53 -1.54
N PRO A 31 12.79 6.21 -2.41
CA PRO A 31 13.30 7.31 -3.22
C PRO A 31 13.74 8.52 -2.38
N GLY A 32 14.74 9.27 -2.87
CA GLY A 32 15.23 10.45 -2.15
C GLY A 32 14.23 11.60 -2.05
N PHE A 33 13.20 11.66 -2.91
CA PHE A 33 12.19 12.72 -2.90
C PHE A 33 11.08 12.51 -1.84
N VAL A 34 11.07 11.40 -1.13
CA VAL A 34 10.01 11.02 -0.17
C VAL A 34 9.77 12.07 0.90
N GLU A 35 10.81 12.76 1.33
CA GLU A 35 10.72 13.77 2.39
C GLU A 35 10.08 15.09 1.96
N VAL A 36 10.08 15.40 0.67
CA VAL A 36 9.69 16.73 0.15
C VAL A 36 8.52 16.72 -0.81
N VAL A 37 8.18 15.57 -1.39
CA VAL A 37 7.14 15.46 -2.42
C VAL A 37 5.75 15.43 -1.81
N LYS A 38 4.80 16.11 -2.48
CA LYS A 38 3.38 15.89 -2.24
C LYS A 38 2.89 14.73 -3.13
N THR A 39 1.90 13.99 -2.65
CA THR A 39 1.45 12.74 -3.30
C THR A 39 0.46 12.94 -4.43
N SER A 40 -0.07 14.16 -4.60
CA SER A 40 -1.02 14.50 -5.66
C SER A 40 -1.04 16.00 -5.91
N ALA A 41 -1.43 16.40 -7.12
CA ALA A 41 -1.73 17.80 -7.42
C ALA A 41 -2.91 18.39 -6.64
N SER A 42 -3.79 17.53 -6.11
CA SER A 42 -4.91 17.92 -5.25
C SER A 42 -4.51 18.20 -3.80
N ASN A 43 -3.36 17.71 -3.36
CA ASN A 43 -2.83 17.96 -2.02
C ASN A 43 -2.01 19.25 -2.01
N GLU A 44 -2.13 20.05 -0.95
CA GLU A 44 -1.38 21.29 -0.79
C GLU A 44 -0.02 21.07 -0.14
N LEU A 45 0.06 20.10 0.78
CA LEU A 45 1.24 19.82 1.60
C LEU A 45 1.74 18.38 1.41
N PRO A 46 3.05 18.14 1.66
CA PRO A 46 3.57 16.79 1.79
C PRO A 46 2.90 16.05 2.96
N PRO A 47 2.98 14.69 3.00
CA PRO A 47 2.52 13.93 4.15
C PRO A 47 3.24 14.33 5.44
N GLN A 48 2.53 14.31 6.57
CA GLN A 48 3.08 14.72 7.88
C GLN A 48 4.17 13.77 8.38
N ASP A 49 4.00 12.48 8.16
CA ASP A 49 5.02 11.47 8.48
C ASP A 49 6.00 11.32 7.32
N SER A 50 7.05 12.12 7.33
CA SER A 50 8.03 12.20 6.23
C SER A 50 8.80 10.90 5.97
N ALA A 51 8.93 10.02 6.98
CA ALA A 51 9.69 8.79 6.86
C ALA A 51 8.80 7.56 6.62
N GLY A 52 7.62 7.52 7.20
CA GLY A 52 6.75 6.34 7.23
C GLY A 52 5.69 6.28 6.14
N TRP A 53 5.30 7.40 5.54
CA TRP A 53 4.18 7.42 4.61
C TRP A 53 4.42 6.58 3.34
N PHE A 54 5.67 6.49 2.88
CA PHE A 54 6.01 5.70 1.70
C PHE A 54 5.83 4.20 1.96
N TYR A 55 6.20 3.73 3.14
CA TYR A 55 5.95 2.35 3.56
C TYR A 55 4.45 2.05 3.64
N MET A 56 3.67 2.97 4.17
CA MET A 56 2.20 2.85 4.21
C MET A 56 1.59 2.78 2.80
N ARG A 57 2.03 3.65 1.91
CA ARG A 57 1.59 3.64 0.51
C ARG A 57 1.98 2.34 -0.19
N THR A 58 3.18 1.87 0.01
CA THR A 58 3.67 0.61 -0.56
C THR A 58 2.88 -0.58 -0.05
N ALA A 59 2.59 -0.64 1.23
CA ALA A 59 1.76 -1.68 1.84
C ALA A 59 0.32 -1.65 1.30
N SER A 60 -0.26 -0.48 1.17
CA SER A 60 -1.60 -0.28 0.58
C SER A 60 -1.65 -0.75 -0.88
N ILE A 61 -0.65 -0.44 -1.68
CA ILE A 61 -0.53 -0.87 -3.07
C ILE A 61 -0.43 -2.40 -3.15
N ALA A 62 0.40 -3.02 -2.33
CA ALA A 62 0.56 -4.47 -2.29
C ALA A 62 -0.78 -5.16 -1.98
N ARG A 63 -1.51 -4.67 -0.98
CA ARG A 63 -2.86 -5.17 -0.66
C ARG A 63 -3.83 -4.98 -1.83
N HIS A 64 -3.82 -3.82 -2.47
CA HIS A 64 -4.71 -3.52 -3.58
C HIS A 64 -4.48 -4.46 -4.76
N ILE A 65 -3.23 -4.73 -5.10
CA ILE A 65 -2.86 -5.67 -6.18
C ILE A 65 -3.16 -7.12 -5.79
N TYR A 66 -3.05 -7.47 -4.50
CA TYR A 66 -3.47 -8.79 -4.02
C TYR A 66 -4.96 -9.05 -4.24
N LEU A 67 -5.80 -8.06 -3.95
CA LEU A 67 -7.25 -8.17 -4.11
C LEU A 67 -7.70 -8.11 -5.57
N ARG A 68 -6.96 -7.43 -6.43
CA ARG A 68 -7.25 -7.24 -7.84
C ARG A 68 -6.02 -7.57 -8.67
N LYS A 69 -6.19 -8.37 -9.68
CA LYS A 69 -5.13 -8.78 -10.58
C LYS A 69 -4.89 -7.75 -11.69
N ASP A 70 -3.68 -7.74 -12.24
CA ASP A 70 -3.31 -6.99 -13.45
C ASP A 70 -3.54 -5.47 -13.31
N ILE A 71 -3.07 -4.90 -12.20
CA ILE A 71 -3.19 -3.48 -11.91
C ILE A 71 -2.01 -2.71 -12.49
N GLY A 72 -2.32 -1.71 -13.34
CA GLY A 72 -1.35 -0.77 -13.88
C GLY A 72 -1.19 0.49 -13.03
N ILE A 73 -0.13 1.26 -13.29
CA ILE A 73 0.15 2.52 -12.61
C ILE A 73 -0.99 3.54 -12.79
N GLY A 74 -1.59 3.60 -13.97
CA GLY A 74 -2.71 4.51 -14.23
C GLY A 74 -3.93 4.25 -13.33
N ARG A 75 -4.25 3.01 -13.06
CA ARG A 75 -5.31 2.63 -12.10
C ARG A 75 -4.97 3.02 -10.67
N LEU A 76 -3.72 2.82 -10.26
CA LEU A 76 -3.24 3.25 -8.95
C LEU A 76 -3.32 4.77 -8.81
N ASN A 77 -2.97 5.52 -9.83
CA ASN A 77 -3.07 6.98 -9.82
C ASN A 77 -4.52 7.45 -9.61
N LYS A 78 -5.48 6.80 -10.24
CA LYS A 78 -6.91 7.08 -10.03
C LYS A 78 -7.37 6.70 -8.63
N ARG A 79 -6.94 5.54 -8.15
CA ARG A 79 -7.33 5.03 -6.82
C ARG A 79 -6.86 5.92 -5.69
N TYR A 80 -5.65 6.46 -5.78
CA TYR A 80 -5.04 7.31 -4.75
C TYR A 80 -5.23 8.80 -5.00
N GLY A 81 -5.87 9.17 -6.10
CA GLY A 81 -6.28 10.54 -6.38
C GLY A 81 -7.48 10.97 -5.55
N ASN A 82 -7.69 12.25 -5.44
CA ASN A 82 -8.83 12.84 -4.75
C ASN A 82 -9.27 14.15 -5.40
N SER A 83 -10.29 14.80 -4.84
CA SER A 83 -10.81 16.06 -5.35
C SER A 83 -9.84 17.21 -5.09
N LYS A 84 -9.61 18.01 -6.12
CA LYS A 84 -8.83 19.25 -6.03
C LYS A 84 -9.73 20.43 -5.65
N ASN A 85 -9.32 21.18 -4.63
CA ASN A 85 -9.94 22.47 -4.31
C ASN A 85 -9.52 23.50 -5.36
N ARG A 86 -10.50 24.06 -6.06
CA ARG A 86 -10.32 25.07 -7.12
C ARG A 86 -10.85 26.45 -6.72
N GLY A 87 -10.94 26.73 -5.41
CA GLY A 87 -11.53 27.95 -4.89
C GLY A 87 -13.05 27.94 -5.01
N PHE A 88 -13.64 28.95 -5.63
CA PHE A 88 -15.10 29.00 -5.85
C PHE A 88 -15.58 28.21 -7.08
N ALA A 89 -14.67 27.74 -7.94
CA ALA A 89 -15.01 26.82 -9.02
C ALA A 89 -15.29 25.40 -8.49
N PRO A 90 -16.15 24.60 -9.17
CA PRO A 90 -16.44 23.25 -8.72
C PRO A 90 -15.18 22.39 -8.59
N SER A 91 -15.10 21.58 -7.54
CA SER A 91 -14.00 20.64 -7.33
C SER A 91 -14.05 19.51 -8.37
N HIS A 92 -12.90 19.14 -8.89
CA HIS A 92 -12.75 18.03 -9.81
C HIS A 92 -11.69 17.04 -9.31
N HIS A 93 -11.86 15.77 -9.66
CA HIS A 93 -10.90 14.72 -9.37
C HIS A 93 -9.56 14.99 -10.05
N ARG A 94 -8.47 14.78 -9.32
CA ARG A 94 -7.10 14.76 -9.84
C ARG A 94 -6.43 13.46 -9.44
N ASP A 95 -5.69 12.88 -10.38
CA ASP A 95 -4.94 11.67 -10.14
C ASP A 95 -3.80 11.91 -9.16
N ALA A 96 -3.41 10.85 -8.44
CA ALA A 96 -2.22 10.87 -7.60
C ALA A 96 -0.94 10.95 -8.45
N SER A 97 0.18 11.25 -7.79
CA SER A 97 1.49 11.31 -8.44
C SER A 97 1.89 9.93 -8.99
N GLY A 98 2.07 9.85 -10.30
CA GLY A 98 2.52 8.63 -10.97
C GLY A 98 3.94 8.22 -10.58
N SER A 99 4.81 9.18 -10.28
CA SER A 99 6.18 8.91 -9.82
C SER A 99 6.21 8.17 -8.49
N VAL A 100 5.38 8.57 -7.53
CA VAL A 100 5.27 7.93 -6.22
C VAL A 100 4.80 6.48 -6.38
N ASN A 101 3.70 6.26 -7.08
CA ASN A 101 3.12 4.93 -7.26
C ASN A 101 4.04 4.02 -8.08
N ARG A 102 4.69 4.55 -9.11
CA ARG A 102 5.67 3.80 -9.90
C ARG A 102 6.86 3.35 -9.06
N LYS A 103 7.42 4.24 -8.25
CA LYS A 103 8.54 3.89 -7.37
C LYS A 103 8.16 2.86 -6.32
N ALA A 104 6.96 2.94 -5.76
CA ALA A 104 6.45 1.94 -4.82
C ALA A 104 6.31 0.56 -5.49
N VAL A 105 5.74 0.50 -6.68
CA VAL A 105 5.60 -0.74 -7.46
C VAL A 105 6.97 -1.33 -7.82
N GLN A 106 7.89 -0.52 -8.29
CA GLN A 106 9.25 -0.95 -8.61
C GLN A 106 10.00 -1.48 -7.39
N ALA A 107 9.82 -0.85 -6.22
CA ALA A 107 10.41 -1.31 -4.98
C ALA A 107 9.87 -2.68 -4.56
N LEU A 108 8.56 -2.91 -4.71
CA LEU A 108 7.95 -4.22 -4.47
C LEU A 108 8.39 -5.29 -5.48
N GLU A 109 8.60 -4.93 -6.73
CA GLU A 109 9.15 -5.84 -7.74
C GLU A 109 10.58 -6.27 -7.39
N LYS A 110 11.42 -5.35 -6.93
CA LYS A 110 12.78 -5.67 -6.46
C LYS A 110 12.79 -6.61 -5.26
N LEU A 111 11.81 -6.51 -4.37
CA LEU A 111 11.64 -7.43 -3.25
C LEU A 111 11.07 -8.80 -3.66
N GLY A 112 10.61 -8.94 -4.89
CA GLY A 112 9.99 -10.17 -5.39
C GLY A 112 8.54 -10.37 -4.94
N VAL A 113 7.90 -9.35 -4.38
CA VAL A 113 6.48 -9.40 -3.98
C VAL A 113 5.55 -9.28 -5.17
N LEU A 114 5.90 -8.43 -6.13
CA LEU A 114 5.15 -8.24 -7.36
C LEU A 114 5.91 -8.76 -8.58
N GLU A 115 5.17 -9.10 -9.60
CA GLU A 115 5.70 -9.45 -10.92
C GLU A 115 4.88 -8.78 -12.03
N THR A 116 5.50 -8.60 -13.19
CA THR A 116 4.82 -8.06 -14.35
C THR A 116 3.88 -9.10 -14.95
N SER A 117 2.63 -8.71 -15.19
CA SER A 117 1.63 -9.57 -15.82
C SER A 117 1.81 -9.61 -17.34
N GLU A 118 1.49 -10.75 -17.94
CA GLU A 118 1.44 -10.91 -19.41
C GLU A 118 0.38 -10.00 -20.06
N ASN A 119 -0.69 -9.69 -19.32
CA ASN A 119 -1.78 -8.81 -19.78
C ASN A 119 -1.48 -7.32 -19.58
N GLY A 120 -0.26 -6.98 -19.16
CA GLY A 120 0.12 -5.64 -18.71
C GLY A 120 -0.22 -5.43 -17.23
N GLY A 121 0.36 -4.41 -16.62
CA GLY A 121 0.20 -4.16 -15.19
C GLY A 121 1.03 -5.08 -14.31
N ARG A 122 0.62 -5.20 -13.06
CA ARG A 122 1.33 -5.96 -12.03
C ARG A 122 0.38 -6.92 -11.32
N ARG A 123 0.93 -8.07 -10.92
CA ARG A 123 0.25 -9.05 -10.08
C ARG A 123 1.15 -9.48 -8.93
N VAL A 124 0.57 -10.05 -7.89
CA VAL A 124 1.34 -10.59 -6.78
C VAL A 124 2.00 -11.90 -7.20
N SER A 125 3.29 -12.05 -6.92
CA SER A 125 4.02 -13.30 -7.14
C SER A 125 3.59 -14.37 -6.14
N ASP A 126 3.92 -15.64 -6.39
CA ASP A 126 3.61 -16.73 -5.44
C ASP A 126 4.33 -16.53 -4.09
N ASN A 127 5.57 -16.07 -4.11
CA ASN A 127 6.30 -15.73 -2.88
C ASN A 127 5.68 -14.54 -2.16
N GLY A 128 5.29 -13.50 -2.91
CA GLY A 128 4.61 -12.33 -2.37
C GLY A 128 3.27 -12.71 -1.72
N ARG A 129 2.51 -13.61 -2.33
CA ARG A 129 1.26 -14.10 -1.77
C ARG A 129 1.47 -14.79 -0.41
N ARG A 130 2.47 -15.65 -0.32
CA ARG A 130 2.80 -16.34 0.94
C ARG A 130 3.20 -15.37 2.04
N ASP A 131 4.02 -14.36 1.69
CA ASP A 131 4.44 -13.35 2.65
C ASP A 131 3.28 -12.48 3.14
N LEU A 132 2.41 -12.05 2.23
CA LEU A 132 1.23 -11.25 2.59
C LEU A 132 0.24 -12.05 3.44
N ASP A 133 0.00 -13.32 3.13
CA ASP A 133 -0.88 -14.19 3.91
C ASP A 133 -0.31 -14.48 5.31
N ARG A 134 1.01 -14.64 5.42
CA ARG A 134 1.68 -14.78 6.72
C ARG A 134 1.49 -13.54 7.61
N ILE A 135 1.65 -12.35 7.04
CA ILE A 135 1.41 -11.09 7.78
C ILE A 135 -0.07 -10.95 8.15
N ALA A 136 -0.98 -11.38 7.29
CA ALA A 136 -2.41 -11.39 7.60
C ALA A 136 -2.74 -12.31 8.78
N GLU A 137 -2.16 -13.50 8.82
CA GLU A 137 -2.32 -14.43 9.95
C GLU A 137 -1.79 -13.85 11.26
N GLN A 138 -0.61 -13.21 11.22
CA GLN A 138 -0.05 -12.51 12.36
C GLN A 138 -0.97 -11.39 12.84
N THR A 139 -1.47 -10.56 11.93
CA THR A 139 -2.38 -9.46 12.25
C THR A 139 -3.67 -9.97 12.91
N LEU A 140 -4.23 -11.05 12.39
CA LEU A 140 -5.44 -11.64 12.98
C LEU A 140 -5.18 -12.18 14.39
N SER A 141 -4.02 -12.78 14.63
CA SER A 141 -3.62 -13.26 15.95
C SER A 141 -3.46 -12.12 16.96
N GLU A 142 -2.91 -11.00 16.53
CA GLU A 142 -2.77 -9.80 17.37
C GLU A 142 -4.14 -9.21 17.74
N LEU A 143 -5.05 -9.10 16.78
CA LEU A 143 -6.41 -8.59 17.03
C LEU A 143 -7.21 -9.47 18.00
N ASN A 144 -7.12 -10.80 17.85
CA ASN A 144 -7.80 -11.70 18.75
C ASN A 144 -7.19 -11.70 20.18
N GLY A 145 -5.87 -11.46 20.27
CA GLY A 145 -5.20 -11.33 21.57
C GLY A 145 -5.62 -10.07 22.34
N ASP A 146 -5.79 -8.95 21.65
CA ASP A 146 -6.24 -7.70 22.23
C ASP A 146 -7.70 -7.80 22.74
N GLU A 147 -8.59 -8.53 22.03
CA GLU A 147 -9.97 -8.75 22.47
C GLU A 147 -10.04 -9.57 23.77
N ASP A 148 -9.15 -10.54 23.94
CA ASP A 148 -9.10 -11.37 25.16
C ASP A 148 -8.59 -10.58 26.39
N GLU A 149 -7.75 -9.57 26.20
CA GLU A 149 -7.24 -8.71 27.30
C GLU A 149 -8.28 -7.65 27.76
N ASP A 150 -9.18 -7.22 26.88
CA ASP A 150 -10.21 -6.25 27.22
C ASP A 150 -11.43 -6.87 27.95
N GLU A 151 -11.55 -8.22 27.97
CA GLU A 151 -12.62 -8.96 28.65
C GLU A 151 -12.27 -9.39 30.10
N GLU A 152 -11.02 -9.22 30.56
CA GLU A 152 -10.58 -9.46 31.94
C GLU A 152 -10.62 -8.17 32.82
#